data_3d45a1cfa59ac1af912a3e1f61b2e5ea
#
_entry.id   3d45a1cfa59ac1af912a3e1f61b2e5ea
#
_cell.length_a   1.000
_cell.length_b   1.000
_cell.length_c   1.000
_cell.angle_alpha   90.00
_cell.angle_beta   90.00
_cell.angle_gamma   90.00
#
_symmetry.space_group_name_H-M   'P 1'
#
loop_
_entity.id
_entity.type
_entity.pdbx_description
1 polymer ?
#
loop_
_entity_poly.entity_id
_entity_poly.type
_entity_poly.pdbx_seq_one_letter_code
_entity_poly.pdbx_strand_id
1 'polypeptide(L)'
;MAKLTPIPTPAAQRWREFRLQSLPFVMFCAAVLAVGLLWRTSATTVRLVGQVEPSTNTVSSPKPGVLGQMTITRLQRVEAGDPIVQVITTDPKILDSSLAVLRAEIELLRLNLLPIFGEQRYTLNYDRIKLDWLKERADLATARVRLQLADSEFRRTQELFKDKIVSEKVFEAAQSNRDGLQAQVEALDRLVREHEQTLGTLQLRGNNNPTNPPTRESVMGASIAVQEQKLRLTEVELSPIILKAQMDGTVSAIHRHAGEAVTVGQPIVTITALDSDRIIAYLPSSAKIDAKPGMKVEVSSRAESRQVGLGTILQVGTQMEVIPASLLPLAGNLPPQWALPISVTRPPEIKALPGEPVFLTFDSRLVNRLAAHP
;
A
#
# COMPACT_ATOMS: atom_id res chain seq x y z
N MET A 1 -103.92 -19.82 25.35
CA MET A 1 -102.90 -19.79 24.28
C MET A 1 -101.85 -20.79 24.61
N ALA A 2 -101.88 -21.99 23.99
CA ALA A 2 -100.87 -23.03 24.27
C ALA A 2 -99.58 -22.71 23.57
N LYS A 3 -98.47 -22.67 24.33
CA LYS A 3 -97.10 -22.53 23.80
C LYS A 3 -96.72 -23.83 23.07
N LEU A 4 -96.73 -23.78 21.76
CA LEU A 4 -96.18 -24.85 20.95
C LEU A 4 -94.71 -25.09 21.29
N THR A 5 -94.35 -26.32 21.65
CA THR A 5 -92.98 -26.74 21.87
C THR A 5 -92.23 -26.72 20.57
N PRO A 6 -91.03 -26.11 20.54
CA PRO A 6 -90.18 -26.07 19.32
C PRO A 6 -89.80 -27.50 18.94
N ILE A 7 -90.02 -27.86 17.66
CA ILE A 7 -89.62 -29.14 17.06
C ILE A 7 -88.09 -29.24 17.08
N PRO A 8 -87.49 -30.32 17.63
CA PRO A 8 -86.07 -30.45 17.62
C PRO A 8 -85.50 -30.59 16.20
N THR A 9 -84.70 -29.64 15.76
CA THR A 9 -84.08 -29.63 14.45
C THR A 9 -83.15 -30.85 14.29
N PRO A 10 -83.29 -31.69 13.22
CA PRO A 10 -82.44 -32.86 13.04
C PRO A 10 -80.94 -32.44 12.90
N ALA A 11 -80.00 -33.28 13.40
CA ALA A 11 -78.55 -32.98 13.47
C ALA A 11 -77.94 -32.61 12.08
N ALA A 12 -78.51 -33.17 11.00
CA ALA A 12 -78.10 -32.87 9.63
C ALA A 12 -78.43 -31.43 9.19
N GLN A 13 -79.50 -30.82 9.74
CA GLN A 13 -79.91 -29.47 9.42
C GLN A 13 -79.05 -28.44 10.18
N ARG A 14 -78.67 -28.75 11.46
CA ARG A 14 -77.67 -27.96 12.25
C ARG A 14 -76.30 -27.95 11.60
N TRP A 15 -75.88 -29.08 11.04
CA TRP A 15 -74.65 -29.18 10.30
C TRP A 15 -74.64 -28.35 8.99
N ARG A 16 -75.82 -28.30 8.32
CA ARG A 16 -75.96 -27.51 7.11
C ARG A 16 -76.00 -26.01 7.40
N GLU A 17 -76.68 -25.59 8.43
CA GLU A 17 -76.67 -24.19 8.90
C GLU A 17 -75.31 -23.75 9.37
N PHE A 18 -74.59 -24.59 10.14
CA PHE A 18 -73.17 -24.31 10.57
C PHE A 18 -72.27 -24.21 9.37
N ARG A 19 -72.42 -25.09 8.36
CA ARG A 19 -71.56 -25.06 7.18
C ARG A 19 -71.81 -23.85 6.29
N LEU A 20 -73.04 -23.36 6.21
CA LEU A 20 -73.43 -22.24 5.37
C LEU A 20 -73.19 -20.87 6.05
N GLN A 21 -73.36 -20.78 7.35
CA GLN A 21 -73.39 -19.52 8.08
C GLN A 21 -72.09 -19.27 8.92
N SER A 22 -71.62 -20.30 9.58
CA SER A 22 -70.45 -20.15 10.49
C SER A 22 -69.10 -20.49 9.84
N LEU A 23 -69.03 -21.47 8.93
CA LEU A 23 -67.79 -21.92 8.29
C LEU A 23 -67.11 -20.83 7.43
N PRO A 24 -67.86 -20.06 6.61
CA PRO A 24 -67.23 -18.94 5.87
C PRO A 24 -66.64 -17.87 6.79
N PHE A 25 -67.37 -17.58 7.90
CA PHE A 25 -66.87 -16.60 8.87
C PHE A 25 -65.61 -17.08 9.61
N VAL A 26 -65.57 -18.34 10.03
CA VAL A 26 -64.36 -18.95 10.65
C VAL A 26 -63.21 -19.01 9.67
N MET A 27 -63.44 -19.36 8.40
CA MET A 27 -62.42 -19.37 7.34
C MET A 27 -61.90 -17.94 7.09
N PHE A 28 -62.81 -16.95 7.06
CA PHE A 28 -62.39 -15.56 6.92
C PHE A 28 -61.51 -15.09 8.10
N CYS A 29 -61.92 -15.36 9.33
CA CYS A 29 -61.13 -15.04 10.52
C CYS A 29 -59.80 -15.77 10.53
N ALA A 30 -59.75 -17.03 10.15
CA ALA A 30 -58.52 -17.81 10.02
C ALA A 30 -57.60 -17.24 8.94
N ALA A 31 -58.16 -16.83 7.78
CA ALA A 31 -57.38 -16.18 6.73
C ALA A 31 -56.80 -14.81 7.16
N VAL A 32 -57.60 -13.97 7.84
CA VAL A 32 -57.17 -12.69 8.39
C VAL A 32 -56.05 -12.89 9.44
N LEU A 33 -56.21 -13.91 10.29
CA LEU A 33 -55.22 -14.25 11.30
C LEU A 33 -53.92 -14.77 10.67
N ALA A 34 -54.03 -15.61 9.63
CA ALA A 34 -52.90 -16.10 8.84
C ALA A 34 -52.15 -14.95 8.13
N VAL A 35 -52.90 -14.03 7.50
CA VAL A 35 -52.33 -12.83 6.85
C VAL A 35 -51.66 -11.92 7.90
N GLY A 36 -52.30 -11.71 9.05
CA GLY A 36 -51.74 -10.94 10.15
C GLY A 36 -50.44 -11.54 10.69
N LEU A 37 -50.40 -12.86 10.85
CA LEU A 37 -49.18 -13.60 11.22
C LEU A 37 -48.08 -13.51 10.16
N LEU A 38 -48.41 -13.68 8.89
CA LEU A 38 -47.48 -13.54 7.78
C LEU A 38 -46.95 -12.10 7.68
N TRP A 39 -47.82 -11.10 7.85
CA TRP A 39 -47.41 -9.71 7.82
C TRP A 39 -46.49 -9.37 8.99
N ARG A 40 -46.78 -9.85 10.19
CA ARG A 40 -45.91 -9.69 11.36
C ARG A 40 -44.55 -10.38 11.16
N THR A 41 -44.43 -11.46 10.42
CA THR A 41 -43.19 -12.15 10.15
C THR A 41 -42.42 -11.51 8.99
N SER A 42 -43.09 -10.92 8.02
CA SER A 42 -42.45 -10.27 6.85
C SER A 42 -42.00 -8.84 7.11
N ALA A 43 -42.61 -8.14 8.08
CA ALA A 43 -42.34 -6.72 8.37
C ALA A 43 -41.08 -6.46 9.20
N THR A 44 -40.35 -7.50 9.58
CA THR A 44 -39.22 -7.35 10.56
C THR A 44 -37.82 -7.52 9.99
N THR A 45 -37.69 -7.80 8.71
CA THR A 45 -36.37 -7.97 8.07
C THR A 45 -35.92 -6.69 7.39
N VAL A 46 -34.94 -6.02 7.95
CA VAL A 46 -34.30 -4.88 7.29
C VAL A 46 -33.07 -5.38 6.54
N ARG A 47 -33.04 -5.14 5.24
CA ARG A 47 -31.94 -5.49 4.36
C ARG A 47 -31.09 -4.26 4.10
N LEU A 48 -29.81 -4.34 4.45
CA LEU A 48 -28.82 -3.32 4.20
C LEU A 48 -27.94 -3.72 3.04
N VAL A 49 -27.36 -2.72 2.40
CA VAL A 49 -26.31 -2.91 1.40
C VAL A 49 -24.98 -2.56 2.04
N GLY A 50 -23.99 -3.40 1.83
CA GLY A 50 -22.61 -3.19 2.24
C GLY A 50 -21.65 -3.63 1.15
N GLN A 51 -20.39 -3.43 1.38
CA GLN A 51 -19.29 -3.92 0.55
C GLN A 51 -18.19 -4.49 1.42
N VAL A 52 -17.48 -5.46 0.89
CA VAL A 52 -16.24 -5.93 1.52
C VAL A 52 -15.25 -4.77 1.49
N GLU A 53 -14.73 -4.37 2.65
CA GLU A 53 -13.82 -3.24 2.77
C GLU A 53 -12.54 -3.50 1.97
N PRO A 54 -12.22 -2.69 0.94
CA PRO A 54 -10.98 -2.85 0.22
C PRO A 54 -9.83 -2.34 1.09
N SER A 55 -8.99 -3.24 1.62
CA SER A 55 -7.74 -2.84 2.25
C SER A 55 -6.74 -2.45 1.17
N THR A 56 -6.48 -1.16 1.04
CA THR A 56 -5.56 -0.62 0.04
C THR A 56 -4.37 0.07 0.70
N ASN A 57 -3.20 -0.13 0.15
CA ASN A 57 -1.99 0.59 0.52
C ASN A 57 -1.47 1.35 -0.69
N THR A 58 -1.19 2.63 -0.50
CA THR A 58 -0.64 3.48 -1.55
C THR A 58 0.83 3.72 -1.31
N VAL A 59 1.65 3.18 -2.20
CA VAL A 59 3.09 3.41 -2.19
C VAL A 59 3.38 4.78 -2.78
N SER A 60 4.00 5.65 -1.99
CA SER A 60 4.36 7.02 -2.35
C SER A 60 5.86 7.25 -2.15
N SER A 61 6.41 8.25 -2.84
CA SER A 61 7.83 8.60 -2.67
C SER A 61 8.06 9.41 -1.39
N PRO A 62 9.03 9.01 -0.55
CA PRO A 62 9.45 9.79 0.63
C PRO A 62 10.32 11.00 0.27
N LYS A 63 10.89 11.03 -0.95
CA LYS A 63 11.75 12.12 -1.45
C LYS A 63 11.33 12.51 -2.88
N PRO A 64 11.58 13.75 -3.31
CA PRO A 64 11.37 14.13 -4.70
C PRO A 64 12.43 13.46 -5.59
N GLY A 65 12.07 13.14 -6.82
CA GLY A 65 13.00 12.49 -7.75
C GLY A 65 12.34 12.09 -9.06
N VAL A 66 13.03 11.26 -9.82
CA VAL A 66 12.53 10.67 -11.07
C VAL A 66 12.39 9.15 -10.86
N LEU A 67 11.28 8.60 -11.32
CA LEU A 67 11.05 7.16 -11.27
C LEU A 67 11.98 6.44 -12.24
N GLY A 68 12.77 5.54 -11.71
CA GLY A 68 13.61 4.64 -12.49
C GLY A 68 12.83 3.47 -13.04
N GLN A 69 13.47 2.30 -13.08
CA GLN A 69 12.82 1.08 -13.57
C GLN A 69 11.67 0.66 -12.65
N MET A 70 10.50 0.44 -13.25
CA MET A 70 9.34 -0.16 -12.59
C MET A 70 9.34 -1.66 -12.86
N THR A 71 9.32 -2.45 -11.81
CA THR A 71 9.43 -3.92 -11.91
C THR A 71 8.06 -4.60 -11.98
N ILE A 72 7.00 -3.83 -11.77
CA ILE A 72 5.64 -4.36 -11.63
C ILE A 72 4.72 -3.90 -12.77
N THR A 73 3.68 -4.71 -13.01
CA THR A 73 2.60 -4.41 -13.95
C THR A 73 1.25 -4.38 -13.22
N ARG A 74 0.26 -3.73 -13.84
CA ARG A 74 -1.10 -3.71 -13.31
C ARG A 74 -1.66 -5.14 -13.23
N LEU A 75 -2.39 -5.45 -12.16
CA LEU A 75 -2.97 -6.75 -11.81
C LEU A 75 -1.94 -7.82 -11.42
N GLN A 76 -0.67 -7.47 -11.32
CA GLN A 76 0.36 -8.38 -10.82
C GLN A 76 0.20 -8.56 -9.30
N ARG A 77 0.36 -9.80 -8.85
CA ARG A 77 0.44 -10.14 -7.43
C ARG A 77 1.83 -9.78 -6.91
N VAL A 78 1.87 -9.16 -5.74
CA VAL A 78 3.08 -8.75 -5.03
C VAL A 78 3.00 -9.20 -3.57
N GLU A 79 4.16 -9.52 -3.00
CA GLU A 79 4.31 -9.86 -1.59
C GLU A 79 4.94 -8.69 -0.83
N ALA A 80 4.71 -8.63 0.47
CA ALA A 80 5.33 -7.61 1.32
C ALA A 80 6.85 -7.70 1.24
N GLY A 81 7.51 -6.58 0.89
CA GLY A 81 8.96 -6.52 0.68
C GLY A 81 9.40 -6.55 -0.78
N ASP A 82 8.52 -6.91 -1.72
CA ASP A 82 8.86 -6.92 -3.14
C ASP A 82 9.22 -5.52 -3.64
N PRO A 83 10.27 -5.40 -4.47
CA PRO A 83 10.66 -4.13 -5.07
C PRO A 83 9.64 -3.71 -6.14
N ILE A 84 9.10 -2.51 -6.00
CA ILE A 84 8.09 -1.94 -6.89
C ILE A 84 8.74 -1.05 -7.93
N VAL A 85 9.46 -0.04 -7.47
CA VAL A 85 10.07 0.98 -8.31
C VAL A 85 11.25 1.61 -7.59
N GLN A 86 12.23 2.04 -8.38
CA GLN A 86 13.39 2.78 -7.92
C GLN A 86 13.14 4.27 -8.10
N VAL A 87 13.42 5.08 -7.08
CA VAL A 87 13.36 6.55 -7.15
C VAL A 87 14.77 7.10 -7.16
N ILE A 88 15.11 7.83 -8.20
CA ILE A 88 16.38 8.54 -8.36
C ILE A 88 16.15 9.94 -7.80
N THR A 89 16.71 10.22 -6.62
CA THR A 89 16.34 11.38 -5.79
C THR A 89 17.10 12.66 -6.09
N THR A 90 18.13 12.64 -6.94
CA THR A 90 19.03 13.77 -7.06
C THR A 90 19.10 14.29 -8.48
N ASP A 91 19.00 15.62 -8.63
CA ASP A 91 19.38 16.28 -9.86
C ASP A 91 20.91 16.07 -10.06
N PRO A 92 21.34 15.48 -11.19
CA PRO A 92 22.75 15.22 -11.45
C PRO A 92 23.64 16.45 -11.30
N LYS A 93 23.12 17.67 -11.58
CA LYS A 93 23.86 18.92 -11.47
C LYS A 93 24.12 19.33 -10.02
N ILE A 94 23.15 19.16 -9.13
CA ILE A 94 23.29 19.46 -7.71
C ILE A 94 24.31 18.50 -7.11
N LEU A 95 24.26 17.27 -7.53
CA LEU A 95 25.17 16.23 -7.11
C LEU A 95 26.61 16.50 -7.56
N ASP A 96 26.83 16.78 -8.83
CA ASP A 96 28.16 17.11 -9.34
C ASP A 96 28.76 18.30 -8.59
N SER A 97 27.96 19.31 -8.24
CA SER A 97 28.43 20.45 -7.45
C SER A 97 28.78 20.07 -6.01
N SER A 98 27.98 19.27 -5.33
CA SER A 98 28.27 18.84 -3.95
C SER A 98 29.51 17.96 -3.88
N LEU A 99 29.70 17.05 -4.82
CA LEU A 99 30.90 16.24 -4.94
C LEU A 99 32.13 17.06 -5.36
N ALA A 100 31.97 18.11 -6.18
CA ALA A 100 33.06 19.02 -6.52
C ALA A 100 33.57 19.80 -5.29
N VAL A 101 32.67 20.27 -4.41
CA VAL A 101 33.01 20.89 -3.14
C VAL A 101 33.80 19.92 -2.25
N LEU A 102 33.31 18.68 -2.11
CA LEU A 102 33.98 17.65 -1.32
C LEU A 102 35.41 17.35 -1.84
N ARG A 103 35.56 17.26 -3.18
CA ARG A 103 36.88 17.09 -3.81
C ARG A 103 37.81 18.25 -3.51
N ALA A 104 37.32 19.49 -3.59
CA ALA A 104 38.11 20.68 -3.30
C ALA A 104 38.56 20.69 -1.82
N GLU A 105 37.71 20.30 -0.88
CA GLU A 105 38.06 20.15 0.54
C GLU A 105 39.13 19.07 0.76
N ILE A 106 39.01 17.90 0.08
CA ILE A 106 40.03 16.83 0.16
C ILE A 106 41.36 17.29 -0.42
N GLU A 107 41.36 18.00 -1.55
CA GLU A 107 42.58 18.52 -2.16
C GLU A 107 43.26 19.59 -1.29
N LEU A 108 42.46 20.44 -0.63
CA LEU A 108 43.00 21.43 0.33
C LEU A 108 43.66 20.74 1.53
N LEU A 109 43.08 19.68 2.08
CA LEU A 109 43.70 18.87 3.11
C LEU A 109 45.01 18.21 2.61
N ARG A 110 45.04 17.74 1.37
CA ARG A 110 46.22 17.16 0.74
C ARG A 110 47.37 18.17 0.61
N LEU A 111 47.08 19.40 0.17
CA LEU A 111 48.04 20.48 0.05
C LEU A 111 48.63 20.89 1.42
N ASN A 112 47.82 20.85 2.47
CA ASN A 112 48.25 21.16 3.84
C ASN A 112 49.21 20.09 4.42
N LEU A 113 49.30 18.90 3.85
CA LEU A 113 50.25 17.85 4.22
C LEU A 113 51.64 18.06 3.62
N LEU A 114 51.77 18.84 2.52
CA LEU A 114 53.05 19.00 1.81
C LEU A 114 54.18 19.70 2.59
N PRO A 115 53.95 20.65 3.54
CA PRO A 115 55.01 21.35 4.21
C PRO A 115 55.57 20.65 5.46
N ILE A 116 55.09 19.49 5.88
CA ILE A 116 55.53 18.82 7.11
C ILE A 116 56.63 17.79 6.78
N PHE A 117 57.79 18.28 6.39
CA PHE A 117 59.01 17.47 6.22
C PHE A 117 59.73 17.32 7.54
N GLY A 118 59.62 16.18 8.19
CA GLY A 118 60.45 15.81 9.33
C GLY A 118 59.84 14.71 10.21
N GLU A 119 60.49 13.57 10.22
CA GLU A 119 60.43 12.46 11.19
C GLU A 119 59.27 11.45 11.24
N GLN A 120 58.16 11.63 10.55
CA GLN A 120 57.06 10.64 10.60
C GLN A 120 56.68 10.13 9.22
N ARG A 121 57.57 9.46 8.49
CA ARG A 121 57.35 8.97 7.11
C ARG A 121 56.21 7.98 6.97
N TYR A 122 55.85 7.22 8.01
CA TYR A 122 54.85 6.18 7.92
C TYR A 122 53.41 6.74 8.07
N THR A 123 53.17 7.62 9.02
CA THR A 123 51.88 8.27 9.25
C THR A 123 51.47 9.17 8.08
N LEU A 124 52.43 9.97 7.59
CA LEU A 124 52.22 10.83 6.42
C LEU A 124 51.89 10.02 5.15
N ASN A 125 52.53 8.87 4.98
CA ASN A 125 52.26 8.01 3.82
C ASN A 125 50.86 7.38 3.90
N TYR A 126 50.41 6.95 5.08
CA TYR A 126 49.06 6.45 5.32
C TYR A 126 47.99 7.54 5.06
N ASP A 127 48.18 8.73 5.63
CA ASP A 127 47.25 9.86 5.45
C ASP A 127 47.15 10.30 3.99
N ARG A 128 48.27 10.31 3.28
CA ARG A 128 48.32 10.61 1.84
C ARG A 128 47.52 9.57 1.02
N ILE A 129 47.77 8.29 1.24
CA ILE A 129 47.07 7.22 0.54
C ILE A 129 45.57 7.25 0.90
N LYS A 130 45.24 7.58 2.15
CA LYS A 130 43.84 7.71 2.59
C LYS A 130 43.13 8.88 1.90
N LEU A 131 43.80 10.01 1.69
CA LEU A 131 43.25 11.14 0.94
C LEU A 131 43.11 10.83 -0.55
N ASP A 132 44.08 10.14 -1.15
CA ASP A 132 43.98 9.68 -2.54
C ASP A 132 42.81 8.71 -2.70
N TRP A 133 42.62 7.76 -1.79
CA TRP A 133 41.50 6.87 -1.76
C TRP A 133 40.14 7.61 -1.62
N LEU A 134 40.05 8.61 -0.73
CA LEU A 134 38.83 9.44 -0.57
C LEU A 134 38.49 10.18 -1.86
N LYS A 135 39.49 10.74 -2.56
CA LYS A 135 39.29 11.43 -3.84
C LYS A 135 38.78 10.48 -4.90
N GLU A 136 39.41 9.33 -5.06
CA GLU A 136 38.99 8.32 -6.06
C GLU A 136 37.60 7.76 -5.76
N ARG A 137 37.25 7.60 -4.48
CA ARG A 137 35.94 7.19 -4.07
C ARG A 137 34.87 8.24 -4.39
N ALA A 138 35.19 9.54 -4.24
CA ALA A 138 34.32 10.63 -4.67
C ALA A 138 34.15 10.65 -6.20
N ASP A 139 35.24 10.37 -6.96
CA ASP A 139 35.22 10.27 -8.40
C ASP A 139 34.38 9.07 -8.87
N LEU A 140 34.48 7.93 -8.19
CA LEU A 140 33.67 6.74 -8.44
C LEU A 140 32.17 7.03 -8.18
N ALA A 141 31.84 7.71 -7.09
CA ALA A 141 30.46 8.08 -6.78
C ALA A 141 29.87 8.95 -7.90
N THR A 142 30.63 9.94 -8.39
CA THR A 142 30.21 10.77 -9.53
C THR A 142 30.00 9.97 -10.81
N ALA A 143 30.98 9.10 -11.14
CA ALA A 143 30.92 8.29 -12.35
C ALA A 143 29.70 7.33 -12.32
N ARG A 144 29.38 6.76 -11.15
CA ARG A 144 28.17 5.91 -10.96
C ARG A 144 26.88 6.68 -11.23
N VAL A 145 26.77 7.93 -10.76
CA VAL A 145 25.59 8.75 -11.03
C VAL A 145 25.45 9.10 -12.50
N ARG A 146 26.58 9.45 -13.15
CA ARG A 146 26.57 9.70 -14.61
C ARG A 146 26.18 8.46 -15.40
N LEU A 147 26.68 7.28 -15.01
CA LEU A 147 26.29 6.02 -15.62
C LEU A 147 24.79 5.76 -15.45
N GLN A 148 24.24 6.01 -14.25
CA GLN A 148 22.82 5.82 -13.98
C GLN A 148 21.95 6.73 -14.86
N LEU A 149 22.37 7.98 -15.08
CA LEU A 149 21.69 8.89 -16.00
C LEU A 149 21.77 8.37 -17.43
N ALA A 150 22.97 7.99 -17.89
CA ALA A 150 23.18 7.46 -19.24
C ALA A 150 22.43 6.14 -19.49
N ASP A 151 22.30 5.27 -18.47
CA ASP A 151 21.47 4.06 -18.52
C ASP A 151 19.99 4.39 -18.74
N SER A 152 19.47 5.38 -18.05
CA SER A 152 18.08 5.82 -18.21
C SER A 152 17.82 6.43 -19.59
N GLU A 153 18.75 7.24 -20.09
CA GLU A 153 18.71 7.80 -21.45
C GLU A 153 18.80 6.71 -22.52
N PHE A 154 19.70 5.75 -22.35
CA PHE A 154 19.84 4.62 -23.26
C PHE A 154 18.55 3.80 -23.35
N ARG A 155 17.95 3.43 -22.21
CA ARG A 155 16.68 2.68 -22.17
C ARG A 155 15.56 3.45 -22.88
N ARG A 156 15.41 4.73 -22.57
CA ARG A 156 14.42 5.59 -23.24
C ARG A 156 14.65 5.63 -24.76
N THR A 157 15.92 5.82 -25.18
CA THR A 157 16.27 5.85 -26.59
C THR A 157 16.05 4.50 -27.27
N GLN A 158 16.28 3.38 -26.55
CA GLN A 158 16.02 2.03 -27.03
C GLN A 158 14.53 1.77 -27.29
N GLU A 159 13.65 2.25 -26.40
CA GLU A 159 12.19 2.16 -26.61
C GLU A 159 11.76 2.98 -27.82
N LEU A 160 12.21 4.23 -27.90
CA LEU A 160 11.92 5.10 -29.05
C LEU A 160 12.49 4.57 -30.37
N PHE A 161 13.61 3.86 -30.33
CA PHE A 161 14.20 3.20 -31.52
C PHE A 161 13.37 2.00 -31.96
N LYS A 162 12.86 1.18 -31.02
CA LYS A 162 11.91 0.08 -31.30
C LYS A 162 10.66 0.60 -31.99
N ASP A 163 10.16 1.75 -31.53
CA ASP A 163 8.98 2.42 -32.10
C ASP A 163 9.31 3.22 -33.38
N LYS A 164 10.56 3.16 -33.87
CA LYS A 164 11.06 3.86 -35.09
C LYS A 164 10.92 5.40 -34.99
N ILE A 165 10.95 5.97 -33.79
CA ILE A 165 10.83 7.41 -33.56
C ILE A 165 12.19 8.11 -33.66
N VAL A 166 13.27 7.43 -33.28
CA VAL A 166 14.64 7.95 -33.35
C VAL A 166 15.50 7.20 -34.36
N SER A 167 16.55 7.87 -34.87
CA SER A 167 17.48 7.26 -35.81
C SER A 167 18.47 6.34 -35.11
N GLU A 168 19.01 5.38 -35.89
CA GLU A 168 20.05 4.44 -35.45
C GLU A 168 21.27 5.18 -34.86
N LYS A 169 21.68 6.27 -35.48
CA LYS A 169 22.77 7.12 -34.98
C LYS A 169 22.57 7.65 -33.57
N VAL A 170 21.32 8.01 -33.21
CA VAL A 170 20.98 8.50 -31.85
C VAL A 170 21.03 7.35 -30.86
N PHE A 171 20.55 6.18 -31.26
CA PHE A 171 20.60 4.97 -30.43
C PHE A 171 22.06 4.55 -30.18
N GLU A 172 22.89 4.46 -31.22
CA GLU A 172 24.33 4.12 -31.11
C GLU A 172 25.10 5.12 -30.24
N ALA A 173 24.79 6.42 -30.35
CA ALA A 173 25.41 7.45 -29.51
C ALA A 173 25.06 7.27 -28.02
N ALA A 174 23.79 6.98 -27.69
CA ALA A 174 23.35 6.72 -26.31
C ALA A 174 23.99 5.43 -25.76
N GLN A 175 24.11 4.39 -26.59
CA GLN A 175 24.79 3.14 -26.21
C GLN A 175 26.28 3.38 -25.95
N SER A 176 26.98 4.06 -26.82
CA SER A 176 28.41 4.34 -26.70
C SER A 176 28.71 5.20 -25.45
N ASN A 177 27.86 6.18 -25.16
CA ASN A 177 27.98 7.00 -23.95
C ASN A 177 27.82 6.15 -22.69
N ARG A 178 26.81 5.30 -22.60
CA ARG A 178 26.59 4.40 -21.48
C ARG A 178 27.76 3.42 -21.30
N ASP A 179 28.24 2.80 -22.37
CA ASP A 179 29.34 1.83 -22.34
C ASP A 179 30.65 2.49 -21.91
N GLY A 180 30.92 3.71 -22.39
CA GLY A 180 32.09 4.50 -21.97
C GLY A 180 32.07 4.83 -20.48
N LEU A 181 30.93 5.25 -19.94
CA LEU A 181 30.77 5.53 -18.51
C LEU A 181 30.83 4.25 -17.67
N GLN A 182 30.32 3.13 -18.15
CA GLN A 182 30.46 1.84 -17.49
C GLN A 182 31.94 1.45 -17.37
N ALA A 183 32.72 1.55 -18.45
CA ALA A 183 34.15 1.27 -18.40
C ALA A 183 34.89 2.20 -17.43
N GLN A 184 34.50 3.47 -17.34
CA GLN A 184 35.07 4.42 -16.38
C GLN A 184 34.77 4.01 -14.94
N VAL A 185 33.51 3.63 -14.63
CA VAL A 185 33.10 3.14 -13.29
C VAL A 185 33.90 1.90 -12.90
N GLU A 186 34.06 0.95 -13.80
CA GLU A 186 34.83 -0.28 -13.55
C GLU A 186 36.30 0.00 -13.29
N ALA A 187 36.90 0.97 -14.00
CA ALA A 187 38.28 1.36 -13.79
C ALA A 187 38.49 2.03 -12.43
N LEU A 188 37.63 2.98 -12.06
CA LEU A 188 37.66 3.65 -10.76
C LEU A 188 37.40 2.69 -9.60
N ASP A 189 36.47 1.76 -9.76
CA ASP A 189 36.15 0.76 -8.74
C ASP A 189 37.34 -0.18 -8.47
N ARG A 190 38.12 -0.50 -9.51
CA ARG A 190 39.40 -1.25 -9.32
C ARG A 190 40.43 -0.46 -8.54
N LEU A 191 40.63 0.82 -8.87
CA LEU A 191 41.56 1.69 -8.16
C LEU A 191 41.20 1.88 -6.68
N VAL A 192 39.93 2.12 -6.39
CA VAL A 192 39.44 2.25 -5.02
C VAL A 192 39.70 0.98 -4.22
N ARG A 193 39.44 -0.19 -4.77
CA ARG A 193 39.73 -1.48 -4.12
C ARG A 193 41.23 -1.70 -3.87
N GLU A 194 42.08 -1.34 -4.82
CA GLU A 194 43.54 -1.45 -4.68
C GLU A 194 44.06 -0.59 -3.54
N HIS A 195 43.62 0.67 -3.46
CA HIS A 195 43.98 1.56 -2.35
C HIS A 195 43.40 1.06 -1.02
N GLU A 196 42.20 0.51 -0.99
CA GLU A 196 41.58 -0.06 0.23
C GLU A 196 42.41 -1.24 0.77
N GLN A 197 42.88 -2.13 -0.11
CA GLN A 197 43.77 -3.22 0.26
C GLN A 197 45.12 -2.70 0.79
N THR A 198 45.67 -1.65 0.15
CA THR A 198 46.95 -1.03 0.57
C THR A 198 46.81 -0.38 1.94
N LEU A 199 45.73 0.35 2.20
CA LEU A 199 45.40 0.94 3.50
C LEU A 199 45.27 -0.14 4.59
N GLY A 200 44.58 -1.24 4.30
CA GLY A 200 44.42 -2.39 5.20
C GLY A 200 45.81 -2.99 5.59
N THR A 201 46.71 -3.15 4.63
CA THR A 201 48.08 -3.68 4.90
C THR A 201 48.95 -2.72 5.71
N LEU A 202 48.80 -1.40 5.45
CA LEU A 202 49.53 -0.38 6.23
C LEU A 202 48.99 -0.28 7.66
N GLN A 203 47.69 -0.38 7.88
CA GLN A 203 47.09 -0.36 9.20
C GLN A 203 47.51 -1.56 10.06
N LEU A 204 47.62 -2.75 9.47
CA LEU A 204 48.13 -3.94 10.15
C LEU A 204 49.61 -3.80 10.55
N ARG A 205 50.45 -3.15 9.73
CA ARG A 205 51.87 -2.87 10.06
C ARG A 205 52.03 -1.80 11.12
N GLY A 206 51.17 -0.76 11.14
CA GLY A 206 51.18 0.33 12.15
C GLY A 206 50.81 -0.14 13.55
N ASN A 207 49.93 -1.12 13.67
CA ASN A 207 49.46 -1.68 14.96
C ASN A 207 50.54 -2.53 15.68
N ASN A 208 51.56 -2.96 14.96
CA ASN A 208 52.67 -3.76 15.53
C ASN A 208 53.83 -2.94 16.12
N ASN A 209 53.72 -1.59 16.15
CA ASN A 209 54.79 -0.74 16.69
C ASN A 209 54.23 0.22 17.77
N PRO A 210 54.24 -0.15 19.07
CA PRO A 210 53.56 0.58 20.14
C PRO A 210 54.36 1.73 20.75
N THR A 211 55.11 2.49 19.99
CA THR A 211 55.91 3.60 20.54
C THR A 211 55.61 4.90 19.83
N ASN A 212 54.53 5.60 20.22
CA ASN A 212 54.49 7.06 20.35
C ASN A 212 53.13 7.61 20.80
N PRO A 213 53.10 8.72 21.60
CA PRO A 213 51.85 9.24 22.17
C PRO A 213 51.04 10.08 21.17
N PRO A 214 49.72 10.15 21.38
CA PRO A 214 48.72 10.59 20.37
C PRO A 214 48.45 12.11 20.40
N THR A 215 49.44 13.01 20.16
CA THR A 215 49.20 14.44 20.41
C THR A 215 49.10 15.33 19.17
N ARG A 216 49.49 14.89 17.98
CA ARG A 216 49.29 15.61 16.69
C ARG A 216 48.54 14.81 15.64
N GLU A 217 48.47 13.51 15.78
CA GLU A 217 47.71 12.56 14.97
C GLU A 217 46.19 12.80 15.05
N SER A 218 45.74 13.42 16.15
CA SER A 218 44.30 13.58 16.43
C SER A 218 43.59 14.62 15.54
N VAL A 219 44.26 15.75 15.19
CA VAL A 219 43.56 16.83 14.44
C VAL A 219 43.46 16.49 12.95
N MET A 220 44.51 15.97 12.35
CA MET A 220 44.51 15.57 10.94
C MET A 220 43.64 14.32 10.74
N GLY A 221 43.77 13.30 11.58
CA GLY A 221 42.93 12.12 11.57
C GLY A 221 41.45 12.45 11.78
N ALA A 222 41.15 13.41 12.67
CA ALA A 222 39.80 13.91 12.85
C ALA A 222 39.25 14.62 11.59
N SER A 223 40.09 15.44 10.93
CA SER A 223 39.68 16.12 9.67
C SER A 223 39.40 15.13 8.55
N ILE A 224 40.24 14.10 8.39
CA ILE A 224 40.05 13.03 7.42
C ILE A 224 38.78 12.23 7.75
N ALA A 225 38.52 11.91 9.02
CA ALA A 225 37.33 11.22 9.46
C ALA A 225 36.04 12.02 9.17
N VAL A 226 36.09 13.36 9.33
CA VAL A 226 34.96 14.23 8.94
C VAL A 226 34.68 14.14 7.44
N GLN A 227 35.73 14.17 6.60
CA GLN A 227 35.52 14.05 5.15
C GLN A 227 35.01 12.66 4.74
N GLU A 228 35.48 11.62 5.41
CA GLU A 228 34.96 10.26 5.20
C GLU A 228 33.47 10.16 5.56
N GLN A 229 33.02 10.75 6.66
CA GLN A 229 31.62 10.78 7.04
C GLN A 229 30.79 11.64 6.08
N LYS A 230 31.28 12.78 5.63
CA LYS A 230 30.62 13.59 4.61
C LYS A 230 30.44 12.81 3.30
N LEU A 231 31.49 12.10 2.86
CA LEU A 231 31.41 11.27 1.65
C LEU A 231 30.39 10.15 1.81
N ARG A 232 30.38 9.44 2.94
CA ARG A 232 29.38 8.40 3.24
C ARG A 232 27.96 8.95 3.22
N LEU A 233 27.74 10.09 3.86
CA LEU A 233 26.43 10.74 3.86
C LEU A 233 25.98 11.04 2.44
N THR A 234 26.87 11.64 1.63
CA THR A 234 26.59 11.95 0.23
C THR A 234 26.28 10.68 -0.57
N GLU A 235 27.06 9.61 -0.40
CA GLU A 235 26.82 8.32 -1.06
C GLU A 235 25.45 7.72 -0.70
N VAL A 236 25.02 7.81 0.57
CA VAL A 236 23.71 7.34 1.03
C VAL A 236 22.59 8.21 0.47
N GLU A 237 22.79 9.53 0.42
CA GLU A 237 21.82 10.46 -0.18
C GLU A 237 21.64 10.23 -1.68
N LEU A 238 22.70 9.80 -2.36
CA LEU A 238 22.74 9.48 -3.78
C LEU A 238 22.17 8.12 -4.13
N SER A 239 22.15 7.22 -3.15
CA SER A 239 21.63 5.88 -3.40
C SER A 239 20.17 5.95 -3.79
N PRO A 240 19.78 5.34 -4.90
CA PRO A 240 18.40 5.31 -5.32
C PRO A 240 17.56 4.59 -4.26
N ILE A 241 16.40 5.16 -3.95
CA ILE A 241 15.46 4.58 -3.00
C ILE A 241 14.64 3.53 -3.73
N ILE A 242 14.73 2.29 -3.27
CA ILE A 242 13.86 1.22 -3.76
C ILE A 242 12.60 1.22 -2.91
N LEU A 243 11.46 1.58 -3.52
CA LEU A 243 10.16 1.47 -2.87
C LEU A 243 9.69 0.03 -2.95
N LYS A 244 9.26 -0.50 -1.81
CA LYS A 244 8.82 -1.88 -1.66
C LYS A 244 7.35 -1.96 -1.34
N ALA A 245 6.71 -3.07 -1.68
CA ALA A 245 5.37 -3.38 -1.25
C ALA A 245 5.31 -3.47 0.28
N GLN A 246 4.34 -2.81 0.90
CA GLN A 246 4.18 -2.83 2.36
C GLN A 246 3.24 -3.94 2.82
N MET A 247 2.52 -4.57 1.89
CA MET A 247 1.56 -5.63 2.16
C MET A 247 1.45 -6.57 0.96
N ASP A 248 0.99 -7.78 1.25
CA ASP A 248 0.63 -8.75 0.22
C ASP A 248 -0.64 -8.31 -0.50
N GLY A 249 -0.66 -8.40 -1.82
CA GLY A 249 -1.81 -7.97 -2.57
C GLY A 249 -1.64 -8.02 -4.08
N THR A 250 -2.53 -7.32 -4.75
CA THR A 250 -2.50 -7.13 -6.20
C THR A 250 -2.39 -5.64 -6.52
N VAL A 251 -1.58 -5.30 -7.51
CA VAL A 251 -1.45 -3.93 -8.02
C VAL A 251 -2.77 -3.50 -8.67
N SER A 252 -3.53 -2.66 -7.99
CA SER A 252 -4.84 -2.19 -8.48
C SER A 252 -4.73 -1.00 -9.43
N ALA A 253 -3.79 -0.09 -9.16
CA ALA A 253 -3.56 1.08 -10.00
C ALA A 253 -2.09 1.47 -10.02
N ILE A 254 -1.62 1.91 -11.18
CA ILE A 254 -0.34 2.55 -11.38
C ILE A 254 -0.65 4.01 -11.73
N HIS A 255 -0.23 4.94 -10.87
CA HIS A 255 -0.49 6.38 -11.01
C HIS A 255 0.63 7.10 -11.72
N ARG A 256 1.85 6.55 -11.67
CA ARG A 256 3.06 7.11 -12.26
C ARG A 256 3.87 6.02 -12.94
N HIS A 257 4.55 6.39 -14.02
CA HIS A 257 5.35 5.48 -14.84
C HIS A 257 6.84 5.79 -14.74
N ALA A 258 7.66 4.84 -15.16
CA ALA A 258 9.10 5.03 -15.25
C ALA A 258 9.45 6.27 -16.10
N GLY A 259 10.42 7.08 -15.63
CA GLY A 259 10.83 8.35 -16.25
C GLY A 259 10.02 9.57 -15.81
N GLU A 260 8.93 9.44 -15.06
CA GLU A 260 8.17 10.57 -14.55
C GLU A 260 8.80 11.15 -13.28
N ALA A 261 8.75 12.47 -13.14
CA ALA A 261 9.14 13.16 -11.92
C ALA A 261 8.04 13.02 -10.85
N VAL A 262 8.46 12.78 -9.61
CA VAL A 262 7.57 12.63 -8.45
C VAL A 262 7.99 13.57 -7.33
N THR A 263 7.00 14.05 -6.59
CA THR A 263 7.18 14.84 -5.38
C THR A 263 6.96 14.01 -4.13
N VAL A 264 7.33 14.55 -2.97
CA VAL A 264 7.11 13.89 -1.67
C VAL A 264 5.64 13.62 -1.45
N GLY A 265 5.31 12.39 -1.03
CA GLY A 265 3.94 11.97 -0.74
C GLY A 265 3.08 11.68 -1.98
N GLN A 266 3.61 11.88 -3.19
CA GLN A 266 2.85 11.61 -4.41
C GLN A 266 2.60 10.12 -4.59
N PRO A 267 1.34 9.70 -4.84
CA PRO A 267 1.00 8.30 -5.06
C PRO A 267 1.63 7.78 -6.36
N ILE A 268 2.28 6.64 -6.28
CA ILE A 268 2.92 5.98 -7.43
C ILE A 268 2.14 4.72 -7.80
N VAL A 269 1.87 3.87 -6.82
CA VAL A 269 1.19 2.58 -7.02
C VAL A 269 0.23 2.34 -5.87
N THR A 270 -0.95 1.81 -6.17
CA THR A 270 -1.91 1.33 -5.17
C THR A 270 -1.94 -0.19 -5.21
N ILE A 271 -1.76 -0.81 -4.06
CA ILE A 271 -1.85 -2.25 -3.84
C ILE A 271 -3.12 -2.51 -3.05
N THR A 272 -3.92 -3.47 -3.50
CA THR A 272 -5.12 -3.91 -2.80
C THR A 272 -4.87 -5.30 -2.24
N ALA A 273 -5.18 -5.51 -0.96
CA ALA A 273 -5.10 -6.83 -0.34
C ALA A 273 -5.96 -7.85 -1.10
N LEU A 274 -5.49 -9.08 -1.14
CA LEU A 274 -6.25 -10.18 -1.78
C LEU A 274 -7.48 -10.55 -0.98
N ASP A 275 -7.45 -10.31 0.31
CA ASP A 275 -8.50 -10.67 1.23
C ASP A 275 -8.81 -9.54 2.22
N SER A 276 -10.02 -9.49 2.72
CA SER A 276 -10.45 -8.54 3.73
C SER A 276 -11.42 -9.21 4.68
N ASP A 277 -11.19 -9.05 5.97
CA ASP A 277 -12.01 -9.65 7.04
C ASP A 277 -13.19 -8.76 7.45
N ARG A 278 -13.34 -7.59 6.80
CA ARG A 278 -14.33 -6.58 7.20
C ARG A 278 -15.28 -6.26 6.06
N ILE A 279 -16.52 -6.02 6.44
CA ILE A 279 -17.59 -5.53 5.58
C ILE A 279 -18.05 -4.19 6.14
N ILE A 280 -18.10 -3.16 5.30
CA ILE A 280 -18.73 -1.89 5.64
C ILE A 280 -20.13 -1.91 5.06
N ALA A 281 -21.15 -1.80 5.90
CA ALA A 281 -22.53 -1.70 5.50
C ALA A 281 -23.13 -0.36 5.94
N TYR A 282 -24.15 0.08 5.25
CA TYR A 282 -24.75 1.38 5.43
C TYR A 282 -26.17 1.24 5.96
N LEU A 283 -26.41 1.71 7.19
CA LEU A 283 -27.69 1.73 7.86
C LEU A 283 -28.40 3.05 7.55
N PRO A 284 -29.45 3.07 6.70
CA PRO A 284 -30.18 4.29 6.41
C PRO A 284 -30.94 4.78 7.63
N SER A 285 -31.08 6.08 7.76
CA SER A 285 -31.81 6.72 8.90
C SER A 285 -33.27 6.30 9.02
N SER A 286 -33.85 5.79 7.93
CA SER A 286 -35.20 5.25 7.91
C SER A 286 -35.34 3.87 8.57
N ALA A 287 -34.23 3.15 8.75
CA ALA A 287 -34.22 1.86 9.42
C ALA A 287 -34.34 2.07 10.94
N LYS A 288 -35.45 1.66 11.52
CA LYS A 288 -35.69 1.71 12.97
C LYS A 288 -34.94 0.60 13.72
N ILE A 289 -33.63 0.52 13.50
CA ILE A 289 -32.75 -0.47 14.14
C ILE A 289 -31.68 0.28 14.93
N ASP A 290 -31.57 -0.03 16.21
CA ASP A 290 -30.49 0.41 17.07
C ASP A 290 -29.33 -0.61 16.96
N ALA A 291 -28.44 -0.41 15.98
CA ALA A 291 -27.31 -1.30 15.76
C ALA A 291 -26.29 -1.10 16.89
N LYS A 292 -25.88 -2.20 17.54
CA LYS A 292 -24.89 -2.19 18.63
C LYS A 292 -23.73 -3.15 18.30
N PRO A 293 -22.50 -2.81 18.73
CA PRO A 293 -21.39 -3.75 18.66
C PRO A 293 -21.74 -5.09 19.32
N GLY A 294 -21.32 -6.21 18.73
CA GLY A 294 -21.63 -7.56 19.19
C GLY A 294 -22.92 -8.17 18.64
N MET A 295 -23.79 -7.40 17.98
CA MET A 295 -24.97 -7.95 17.31
C MET A 295 -24.59 -8.84 16.12
N LYS A 296 -25.29 -9.97 15.96
CA LYS A 296 -25.14 -10.86 14.81
C LYS A 296 -26.01 -10.43 13.66
N VAL A 297 -25.48 -10.48 12.47
CA VAL A 297 -26.11 -10.12 11.21
C VAL A 297 -25.91 -11.25 10.21
N GLU A 298 -26.94 -11.59 9.48
CA GLU A 298 -26.81 -12.51 8.37
C GLU A 298 -26.25 -11.74 7.17
N VAL A 299 -25.11 -12.20 6.65
CA VAL A 299 -24.45 -11.65 5.47
C VAL A 299 -24.70 -12.59 4.30
N SER A 300 -25.09 -12.06 3.15
CA SER A 300 -25.30 -12.84 1.94
C SER A 300 -24.58 -12.20 0.75
N SER A 301 -23.85 -13.02 -0.02
CA SER A 301 -23.23 -12.60 -1.27
C SER A 301 -24.28 -12.33 -2.34
N ARG A 302 -23.97 -11.44 -3.29
CA ARG A 302 -24.77 -11.17 -4.48
C ARG A 302 -24.51 -12.16 -5.60
N ALA A 303 -23.50 -13.03 -5.50
CA ALA A 303 -23.14 -14.02 -6.50
C ALA A 303 -24.29 -15.01 -6.77
N GLU A 304 -24.31 -15.64 -7.95
CA GLU A 304 -25.32 -16.63 -8.37
C GLU A 304 -25.47 -17.79 -7.38
N SER A 305 -24.39 -18.23 -6.76
CA SER A 305 -24.43 -19.14 -5.61
C SER A 305 -24.56 -18.30 -4.33
N ARG A 306 -25.79 -18.04 -3.89
CA ARG A 306 -26.09 -17.31 -2.66
C ARG A 306 -25.39 -17.95 -1.45
N GLN A 307 -24.20 -17.45 -1.12
CA GLN A 307 -23.51 -17.81 0.11
C GLN A 307 -24.09 -16.98 1.24
N VAL A 308 -24.39 -17.62 2.35
CA VAL A 308 -24.95 -16.98 3.54
C VAL A 308 -24.08 -17.35 4.73
N GLY A 309 -23.73 -16.38 5.52
CA GLY A 309 -22.93 -16.57 6.73
C GLY A 309 -23.35 -15.59 7.84
N LEU A 310 -22.90 -15.85 9.06
CA LEU A 310 -23.18 -15.01 10.22
C LEU A 310 -21.98 -14.11 10.50
N GLY A 311 -22.15 -12.80 10.30
CA GLY A 311 -21.21 -11.77 10.72
C GLY A 311 -21.58 -11.16 12.06
N THR A 312 -20.60 -10.54 12.73
CA THR A 312 -20.81 -9.81 13.97
C THR A 312 -20.47 -8.34 13.75
N ILE A 313 -21.30 -7.43 14.24
CA ILE A 313 -21.03 -6.00 14.21
C ILE A 313 -19.83 -5.72 15.12
N LEU A 314 -18.76 -5.19 14.53
CA LEU A 314 -17.56 -4.78 15.28
C LEU A 314 -17.70 -3.37 15.81
N GLN A 315 -18.11 -2.45 14.95
CA GLN A 315 -18.20 -1.03 15.26
C GLN A 315 -19.40 -0.41 14.54
N VAL A 316 -19.93 0.63 15.15
CA VAL A 316 -20.97 1.48 14.56
C VAL A 316 -20.41 2.88 14.46
N GLY A 317 -20.50 3.49 13.27
CA GLY A 317 -20.05 4.85 13.05
C GLY A 317 -20.82 5.85 13.91
N THR A 318 -20.24 7.00 14.15
CA THR A 318 -20.85 8.09 14.90
C THR A 318 -21.31 9.23 13.98
N GLN A 319 -20.99 9.15 12.71
CA GLN A 319 -21.29 10.17 11.71
C GLN A 319 -22.03 9.54 10.52
N MET A 320 -23.00 10.28 9.98
CA MET A 320 -23.70 9.89 8.75
C MET A 320 -22.80 10.15 7.54
N GLU A 321 -22.73 9.17 6.66
CA GLU A 321 -21.98 9.23 5.41
C GLU A 321 -22.90 9.01 4.21
N VAL A 322 -22.47 9.50 3.04
CA VAL A 322 -23.20 9.25 1.79
C VAL A 322 -22.89 7.84 1.31
N ILE A 323 -23.93 7.08 1.02
CA ILE A 323 -23.78 5.73 0.47
C ILE A 323 -23.06 5.82 -0.88
N PRO A 324 -21.98 5.07 -1.10
CA PRO A 324 -21.28 5.03 -2.38
C PRO A 324 -22.24 4.69 -3.54
N ALA A 325 -22.15 5.42 -4.63
CA ALA A 325 -23.01 5.22 -5.79
C ALA A 325 -22.93 3.80 -6.38
N SER A 326 -21.79 3.12 -6.19
CA SER A 326 -21.56 1.71 -6.59
C SER A 326 -22.46 0.71 -5.87
N LEU A 327 -22.99 1.06 -4.70
CA LEU A 327 -23.86 0.22 -3.90
C LEU A 327 -25.36 0.46 -4.15
N LEU A 328 -25.68 1.59 -4.77
CA LEU A 328 -27.07 1.93 -5.08
C LEU A 328 -27.50 1.22 -6.37
N PRO A 329 -28.77 0.75 -6.47
CA PRO A 329 -29.27 0.22 -7.72
C PRO A 329 -29.24 1.30 -8.81
N LEU A 330 -28.94 0.91 -10.04
CA LEU A 330 -28.88 1.75 -11.25
C LEU A 330 -30.24 2.38 -11.60
N ALA A 331 -30.74 3.24 -10.79
CA ALA A 331 -31.94 4.00 -11.08
C ALA A 331 -31.58 5.48 -10.96
N GLY A 332 -31.28 6.09 -12.12
CA GLY A 332 -31.21 7.53 -12.41
C GLY A 332 -31.07 8.49 -11.22
N ASN A 333 -30.64 9.66 -11.39
CA ASN A 333 -30.58 10.83 -10.48
C ASN A 333 -31.28 10.75 -9.10
N LEU A 334 -30.99 9.69 -8.34
CA LEU A 334 -31.42 9.63 -6.93
C LEU A 334 -30.57 10.62 -6.12
N PRO A 335 -31.23 11.38 -5.22
CA PRO A 335 -30.48 12.24 -4.31
C PRO A 335 -29.53 11.41 -3.45
N PRO A 336 -28.41 11.99 -3.02
CA PRO A 336 -27.44 11.30 -2.15
C PRO A 336 -28.16 10.77 -0.90
N GLN A 337 -28.04 9.48 -0.65
CA GLN A 337 -28.63 8.84 0.52
C GLN A 337 -27.61 8.83 1.66
N TRP A 338 -28.03 9.34 2.81
CA TRP A 338 -27.23 9.38 4.02
C TRP A 338 -27.51 8.14 4.87
N ALA A 339 -26.48 7.51 5.36
CA ALA A 339 -26.56 6.33 6.18
C ALA A 339 -25.45 6.30 7.22
N LEU A 340 -25.66 5.55 8.29
CA LEU A 340 -24.67 5.32 9.32
C LEU A 340 -23.81 4.13 8.90
N PRO A 341 -22.49 4.27 8.77
CA PRO A 341 -21.63 3.16 8.44
C PRO A 341 -21.51 2.20 9.63
N ILE A 342 -21.59 0.91 9.37
CA ILE A 342 -21.37 -0.16 10.34
C ILE A 342 -20.30 -1.11 9.81
N SER A 343 -19.35 -1.48 10.68
CA SER A 343 -18.33 -2.47 10.36
C SER A 343 -18.75 -3.83 10.89
N VAL A 344 -18.73 -4.83 10.03
CA VAL A 344 -19.14 -6.20 10.33
C VAL A 344 -18.03 -7.16 9.94
N THR A 345 -17.81 -8.21 10.74
CA THR A 345 -16.88 -9.30 10.39
C THR A 345 -17.38 -10.05 9.16
N ARG A 346 -16.48 -10.31 8.22
CA ARG A 346 -16.80 -11.18 7.09
C ARG A 346 -16.83 -12.65 7.54
N PRO A 347 -17.95 -13.36 7.36
CA PRO A 347 -18.00 -14.78 7.63
C PRO A 347 -17.07 -15.57 6.67
N PRO A 348 -16.39 -16.62 7.13
CA PRO A 348 -15.46 -17.40 6.29
C PRO A 348 -16.17 -18.14 5.14
N GLU A 349 -17.47 -18.36 5.25
CA GLU A 349 -18.28 -19.00 4.22
C GLU A 349 -18.48 -18.10 2.99
N ILE A 350 -18.28 -16.78 3.15
CA ILE A 350 -18.48 -15.80 2.08
C ILE A 350 -17.14 -15.50 1.41
N LYS A 351 -16.96 -16.03 0.22
CA LYS A 351 -15.82 -15.76 -0.66
C LYS A 351 -16.13 -14.57 -1.56
N ALA A 352 -16.19 -13.37 -0.98
CA ALA A 352 -16.39 -12.13 -1.73
C ALA A 352 -15.06 -11.39 -1.86
N LEU A 353 -14.84 -10.80 -3.04
CA LEU A 353 -13.64 -10.00 -3.31
C LEU A 353 -13.72 -8.62 -2.63
N PRO A 354 -12.57 -8.00 -2.26
CA PRO A 354 -12.55 -6.63 -1.78
C PRO A 354 -13.28 -5.69 -2.76
N GLY A 355 -14.19 -4.86 -2.23
CA GLY A 355 -15.06 -3.99 -3.02
C GLY A 355 -16.33 -4.65 -3.57
N GLU A 356 -16.53 -5.95 -3.40
CA GLU A 356 -17.75 -6.64 -3.84
C GLU A 356 -18.95 -6.27 -2.96
N PRO A 357 -20.12 -5.93 -3.56
CA PRO A 357 -21.31 -5.63 -2.80
C PRO A 357 -21.91 -6.88 -2.17
N VAL A 358 -22.27 -6.76 -0.90
CA VAL A 358 -22.93 -7.80 -0.10
C VAL A 358 -24.21 -7.25 0.52
N PHE A 359 -25.12 -8.14 0.86
CA PHE A 359 -26.35 -7.78 1.57
C PHE A 359 -26.27 -8.25 3.02
N LEU A 360 -26.69 -7.38 3.93
CA LEU A 360 -26.80 -7.70 5.33
C LEU A 360 -28.27 -7.68 5.73
N THR A 361 -28.72 -8.72 6.41
CA THR A 361 -30.09 -8.85 6.90
C THR A 361 -30.08 -8.89 8.42
N PHE A 362 -30.77 -7.94 9.03
CA PHE A 362 -31.04 -7.98 10.46
C PHE A 362 -32.29 -8.85 10.70
N ASP A 363 -32.09 -10.00 11.32
CA ASP A 363 -33.19 -10.82 11.80
C ASP A 363 -33.47 -10.47 13.27
N SER A 364 -34.57 -9.80 13.51
CA SER A 364 -35.04 -9.45 14.87
C SER A 364 -35.24 -10.68 15.78
N ARG A 365 -35.38 -11.87 15.19
CA ARG A 365 -35.52 -13.13 15.97
C ARG A 365 -34.18 -13.62 16.51
N LEU A 366 -33.09 -13.42 15.78
CA LEU A 366 -31.73 -13.73 16.26
C LEU A 366 -31.31 -12.77 17.37
N VAL A 367 -31.68 -11.50 17.24
CA VAL A 367 -31.39 -10.48 18.27
C VAL A 367 -32.14 -10.79 19.57
N ASN A 368 -33.42 -11.15 19.52
CA ASN A 368 -34.22 -11.45 20.70
C ASN A 368 -33.89 -12.80 21.37
N ARG A 369 -33.44 -13.83 20.63
CA ARG A 369 -33.00 -15.10 21.22
C ARG A 369 -31.70 -14.99 22.02
N LEU A 370 -30.81 -14.08 21.63
CA LEU A 370 -29.53 -13.87 22.31
C LEU A 370 -29.62 -12.88 23.47
N ALA A 371 -30.60 -11.96 23.45
CA ALA A 371 -30.91 -11.09 24.58
C ALA A 371 -31.62 -11.83 25.75
N ALA A 372 -32.14 -13.05 25.49
CA ALA A 372 -32.82 -13.88 26.49
C ALA A 372 -31.91 -14.90 27.21
N HIS A 373 -30.65 -14.99 26.84
CA HIS A 373 -29.64 -15.78 27.56
C HIS A 373 -28.43 -14.88 27.86
N PRO A 374 -28.29 -14.38 29.12
CA PRO A 374 -27.14 -13.65 29.58
C PRO A 374 -25.90 -14.55 29.69
#